data_73c57c52ff0b4ae806971176b1324a84
#
_entry.id   73c57c52ff0b4ae806971176b1324a84
#
_cell.length_a   1.000
_cell.length_b   1.000
_cell.length_c   1.000
_cell.angle_alpha   90.00
_cell.angle_beta   90.00
_cell.angle_gamma   90.00
#
_symmetry.space_group_name_H-M   'P 1'
#
loop_
_entity.id
_entity.type
_entity.pdbx_description
1 polymer ?
#
loop_
_entity_poly.entity_id
_entity_poly.type
_entity_poly.pdbx_seq_one_letter_code
_entity_poly.pdbx_strand_id
1 'polypeptide(L)'
;MQALFFDLDGTLVDSSKGITESFQHTFDTLKVPQPDLKTIRSFMGPPLISSFEATLPEALVDQAVTIYRQYYHEKGQYKSTLFPQIVEALKALQDENIPLYVTTSKHEPVALQMCQDLGIDKYFKGIYGSSSDRTHKADVIRYALSINDL
;
A
#
# COMPACT_ATOMS: atom_id res chain seq x y z
N MET A 1 26.95 6.45 -7.25
CA MET A 1 25.96 5.66 -7.99
C MET A 1 24.58 6.18 -7.66
N GLN A 2 23.79 6.47 -8.67
CA GLN A 2 22.39 6.86 -8.45
C GLN A 2 21.53 5.61 -8.29
N ALA A 3 20.56 5.69 -7.40
CA ALA A 3 19.56 4.66 -7.20
C ALA A 3 18.19 5.33 -7.11
N LEU A 4 17.14 4.59 -7.46
CA LEU A 4 15.75 5.09 -7.36
C LEU A 4 14.98 4.26 -6.36
N PHE A 5 14.26 4.96 -5.51
CA PHE A 5 13.37 4.38 -4.49
C PHE A 5 11.93 4.74 -4.84
N PHE A 6 11.12 3.73 -5.05
CA PHE A 6 9.71 3.90 -5.41
C PHE A 6 8.82 3.57 -4.21
N ASP A 7 7.79 4.37 -4.01
CA ASP A 7 6.66 3.97 -3.19
C ASP A 7 5.86 2.90 -3.94
N LEU A 8 5.03 2.16 -3.25
CA LEU A 8 4.24 1.08 -3.83
C LEU A 8 2.81 1.54 -4.10
N ASP A 9 2.00 1.64 -3.04
CA ASP A 9 0.59 2.04 -3.18
C ASP A 9 0.46 3.49 -3.62
N GLY A 10 -0.29 3.73 -4.70
CA GLY A 10 -0.49 5.06 -5.25
C GLY A 10 0.64 5.56 -6.17
N THR A 11 1.69 4.79 -6.35
CA THR A 11 2.83 5.14 -7.23
C THR A 11 3.01 4.07 -8.32
N LEU A 12 3.33 2.86 -7.93
CA LEU A 12 3.46 1.72 -8.85
C LEU A 12 2.14 0.99 -9.01
N VAL A 13 1.36 0.92 -7.93
CA VAL A 13 0.18 0.08 -7.80
C VAL A 13 -1.04 0.95 -7.52
N ASP A 14 -2.09 0.73 -8.29
CA ASP A 14 -3.42 1.27 -8.04
C ASP A 14 -4.19 0.30 -7.14
N SER A 15 -4.26 0.64 -5.85
CA SER A 15 -4.96 -0.13 -4.82
C SER A 15 -6.39 0.36 -4.58
N SER A 16 -6.86 1.33 -5.35
CA SER A 16 -8.11 2.07 -5.08
C SER A 16 -9.34 1.17 -5.04
N LYS A 17 -9.44 0.19 -5.93
CA LYS A 17 -10.59 -0.71 -5.99
C LYS A 17 -10.72 -1.55 -4.71
N GLY A 18 -9.65 -2.18 -4.29
CA GLY A 18 -9.65 -3.02 -3.09
C GLY A 18 -9.88 -2.23 -1.81
N ILE A 19 -9.30 -1.03 -1.72
CA ILE A 19 -9.49 -0.12 -0.59
C ILE A 19 -10.96 0.34 -0.54
N THR A 20 -11.51 0.79 -1.66
CA THR A 20 -12.90 1.23 -1.74
C THR A 20 -13.87 0.12 -1.33
N GLU A 21 -13.68 -1.08 -1.86
CA GLU A 21 -14.54 -2.22 -1.52
C GLU A 21 -14.41 -2.63 -0.05
N SER A 22 -13.22 -2.51 0.52
CA SER A 22 -13.00 -2.82 1.94
C SER A 22 -13.74 -1.84 2.85
N PHE A 23 -13.76 -0.55 2.53
CA PHE A 23 -14.56 0.43 3.24
C PHE A 23 -16.06 0.13 3.09
N GLN A 24 -16.52 -0.09 1.87
CA GLN A 24 -17.93 -0.39 1.60
C GLN A 24 -18.40 -1.62 2.36
N HIS A 25 -17.62 -2.69 2.34
CA HIS A 25 -17.88 -3.90 3.10
C HIS A 25 -17.98 -3.62 4.61
N THR A 26 -17.11 -2.78 5.13
CA THR A 26 -17.10 -2.43 6.56
C THR A 26 -18.36 -1.70 6.96
N PHE A 27 -18.76 -0.67 6.21
CA PHE A 27 -19.99 0.07 6.50
C PHE A 27 -21.24 -0.81 6.37
N ASP A 28 -21.30 -1.68 5.35
CA ASP A 28 -22.40 -2.64 5.19
C ASP A 28 -22.48 -3.62 6.36
N THR A 29 -21.34 -4.16 6.79
CA THR A 29 -21.29 -5.12 7.90
C THR A 29 -21.75 -4.49 9.20
N LEU A 30 -21.41 -3.23 9.44
CA LEU A 30 -21.82 -2.48 10.62
C LEU A 30 -23.26 -1.95 10.52
N LYS A 31 -23.89 -2.10 9.36
CA LYS A 31 -25.26 -1.62 9.10
C LYS A 31 -25.43 -0.13 9.33
N VAL A 32 -24.41 0.64 8.94
CA VAL A 32 -24.42 2.10 8.99
C VAL A 32 -24.50 2.67 7.57
N PRO A 33 -24.97 3.91 7.40
CA PRO A 33 -25.03 4.53 6.07
C PRO A 33 -23.68 4.58 5.39
N GLN A 34 -23.63 4.27 4.09
CA GLN A 34 -22.43 4.39 3.27
C GLN A 34 -22.10 5.86 3.03
N PRO A 35 -20.86 6.28 3.27
CA PRO A 35 -20.38 7.55 2.71
C PRO A 35 -20.40 7.50 1.18
N ASP A 36 -20.44 8.67 0.54
CA ASP A 36 -20.33 8.71 -0.92
C ASP A 36 -18.91 8.31 -1.39
N LEU A 37 -18.79 7.97 -2.68
CA LEU A 37 -17.50 7.53 -3.24
C LEU A 37 -16.41 8.59 -3.13
N LYS A 38 -16.76 9.87 -3.21
CA LYS A 38 -15.79 10.96 -3.05
C LYS A 38 -15.20 10.96 -1.66
N THR A 39 -16.04 10.78 -0.64
CA THR A 39 -15.60 10.68 0.75
C THR A 39 -14.71 9.45 0.96
N ILE A 40 -15.13 8.29 0.45
CA ILE A 40 -14.33 7.05 0.57
C ILE A 40 -12.97 7.21 -0.12
N ARG A 41 -12.92 7.84 -1.29
CA ARG A 41 -11.64 8.12 -1.97
C ARG A 41 -10.71 9.02 -1.16
N SER A 42 -11.26 9.95 -0.37
CA SER A 42 -10.47 10.80 0.50
C SER A 42 -9.80 10.06 1.64
N PHE A 43 -10.23 8.82 1.93
CA PHE A 43 -9.63 7.96 2.95
C PHE A 43 -8.32 7.30 2.52
N MET A 44 -7.99 7.36 1.23
CA MET A 44 -6.72 6.83 0.73
C MET A 44 -5.57 7.76 1.10
N GLY A 45 -4.57 7.22 1.78
CA GLY A 45 -3.41 7.97 2.26
C GLY A 45 -3.41 8.25 3.75
N PRO A 46 -4.44 8.88 4.35
CA PRO A 46 -4.51 9.04 5.80
C PRO A 46 -4.53 7.69 6.54
N PRO A 47 -4.14 7.66 7.83
CA PRO A 47 -4.26 6.44 8.63
C PRO A 47 -5.70 5.92 8.66
N LEU A 48 -5.86 4.61 8.60
CA LEU A 48 -7.18 3.95 8.56
C LEU A 48 -8.08 4.36 9.72
N ILE A 49 -7.53 4.39 10.93
CA ILE A 49 -8.30 4.73 12.12
C ILE A 49 -8.90 6.13 12.04
N SER A 50 -8.17 7.10 11.46
CA SER A 50 -8.64 8.48 11.29
C SER A 50 -9.88 8.55 10.42
N SER A 51 -9.97 7.75 9.38
CA SER A 51 -11.12 7.70 8.48
C SER A 51 -12.37 7.21 9.20
N PHE A 52 -12.24 6.20 10.04
CA PHE A 52 -13.37 5.70 10.83
C PHE A 52 -13.74 6.64 11.97
N GLU A 53 -12.76 7.26 12.62
CA GLU A 53 -13.06 8.27 13.66
C GLU A 53 -13.87 9.45 13.10
N ALA A 54 -13.61 9.83 11.84
CA ALA A 54 -14.33 10.92 11.20
C ALA A 54 -15.76 10.57 10.77
N THR A 55 -16.10 9.29 10.64
CA THR A 55 -17.36 8.84 10.02
C THR A 55 -18.23 7.96 10.91
N LEU A 56 -17.69 7.43 12.00
CA LEU A 56 -18.41 6.49 12.88
C LEU A 56 -18.42 6.96 14.33
N PRO A 57 -19.43 6.53 15.12
CA PRO A 57 -19.35 6.66 16.57
C PRO A 57 -18.10 5.99 17.13
N GLU A 58 -17.51 6.58 18.16
CA GLU A 58 -16.30 6.06 18.80
C GLU A 58 -16.40 4.58 19.17
N ALA A 59 -17.56 4.15 19.63
CA ALA A 59 -17.80 2.76 20.03
C ALA A 59 -17.65 1.74 18.89
N LEU A 60 -17.72 2.18 17.62
CA LEU A 60 -17.64 1.30 16.45
C LEU A 60 -16.27 1.32 15.78
N VAL A 61 -15.36 2.23 16.15
CA VAL A 61 -14.10 2.43 15.44
C VAL A 61 -13.22 1.18 15.46
N ASP A 62 -13.00 0.59 16.62
CA ASP A 62 -12.14 -0.60 16.73
C ASP A 62 -12.70 -1.79 15.94
N GLN A 63 -14.01 -1.99 16.01
CA GLN A 63 -14.68 -3.04 15.24
C GLN A 63 -14.55 -2.79 13.74
N ALA A 64 -14.71 -1.55 13.31
CA ALA A 64 -14.54 -1.17 11.91
C ALA A 64 -13.13 -1.46 11.39
N VAL A 65 -12.12 -1.11 12.16
CA VAL A 65 -10.72 -1.40 11.80
C VAL A 65 -10.49 -2.90 11.63
N THR A 66 -11.02 -3.71 12.54
CA THR A 66 -10.90 -5.17 12.47
C THR A 66 -11.59 -5.73 11.22
N ILE A 67 -12.82 -5.31 10.95
CA ILE A 67 -13.59 -5.76 9.75
C ILE A 67 -12.86 -5.36 8.48
N TYR A 68 -12.40 -4.12 8.38
CA TYR A 68 -11.67 -3.62 7.22
C TYR A 68 -10.41 -4.44 6.95
N ARG A 69 -9.57 -4.62 7.98
CA ARG A 69 -8.30 -5.32 7.83
C ARG A 69 -8.50 -6.77 7.40
N GLN A 70 -9.51 -7.43 7.96
CA GLN A 70 -9.83 -8.80 7.59
C GLN A 70 -10.25 -8.88 6.12
N TYR A 71 -11.16 -8.03 5.69
CA TYR A 71 -11.61 -8.03 4.29
C TYR A 71 -10.49 -7.68 3.33
N TYR A 72 -9.70 -6.66 3.66
CA TYR A 72 -8.56 -6.25 2.83
C TYR A 72 -7.54 -7.39 2.70
N HIS A 73 -7.23 -8.04 3.80
CA HIS A 73 -6.29 -9.18 3.79
C HIS A 73 -6.80 -10.34 2.95
N GLU A 74 -8.08 -10.68 3.06
CA GLU A 74 -8.67 -11.83 2.39
C GLU A 74 -9.00 -11.56 0.92
N LYS A 75 -9.41 -10.35 0.57
CA LYS A 75 -9.96 -10.01 -0.75
C LYS A 75 -9.40 -8.72 -1.35
N GLY A 76 -9.42 -7.62 -0.61
CA GLY A 76 -9.13 -6.29 -1.16
C GLY A 76 -7.75 -6.17 -1.76
N GLN A 77 -6.73 -6.70 -1.12
CA GLN A 77 -5.35 -6.60 -1.59
C GLN A 77 -5.12 -7.26 -2.96
N TYR A 78 -5.92 -8.26 -3.31
CA TYR A 78 -5.80 -8.97 -4.58
C TYR A 78 -6.48 -8.25 -5.75
N LYS A 79 -7.16 -7.14 -5.49
CA LYS A 79 -7.79 -6.29 -6.51
C LYS A 79 -6.92 -5.11 -6.93
N SER A 80 -5.67 -5.10 -6.51
CA SER A 80 -4.68 -4.10 -6.92
C SER A 80 -4.20 -4.39 -8.33
N THR A 81 -3.97 -3.31 -9.10
CA THR A 81 -3.45 -3.38 -10.46
C THR A 81 -2.27 -2.41 -10.59
N LEU A 82 -1.42 -2.63 -11.58
CA LEU A 82 -0.37 -1.68 -11.91
C LEU A 82 -0.97 -0.46 -12.59
N PHE A 83 -0.42 0.73 -12.30
CA PHE A 83 -0.73 1.89 -13.12
C PHE A 83 -0.24 1.67 -14.57
N PRO A 84 -0.90 2.31 -15.57
CA PRO A 84 -0.47 2.18 -16.95
C PRO A 84 1.00 2.54 -17.14
N GLN A 85 1.69 1.81 -18.01
CA GLN A 85 3.08 2.06 -18.42
C GLN A 85 4.15 1.86 -17.34
N ILE A 86 3.79 1.32 -16.16
CA ILE A 86 4.77 1.06 -15.08
C ILE A 86 5.83 0.05 -15.53
N VAL A 87 5.42 -1.05 -16.16
CA VAL A 87 6.36 -2.09 -16.61
C VAL A 87 7.34 -1.52 -17.62
N GLU A 88 6.87 -0.75 -18.60
CA GLU A 88 7.72 -0.10 -19.60
C GLU A 88 8.72 0.86 -18.98
N ALA A 89 8.25 1.65 -18.00
CA ALA A 89 9.12 2.59 -17.28
C ALA A 89 10.21 1.87 -16.47
N LEU A 90 9.84 0.80 -15.77
CA LEU A 90 10.81 0.01 -14.98
C LEU A 90 11.85 -0.67 -15.88
N LYS A 91 11.43 -1.20 -17.02
CA LYS A 91 12.34 -1.78 -18.00
C LYS A 91 13.33 -0.74 -18.55
N ALA A 92 12.83 0.45 -18.89
CA ALA A 92 13.67 1.52 -19.41
C ALA A 92 14.74 1.93 -18.40
N LEU A 93 14.36 2.06 -17.13
CA LEU A 93 15.30 2.41 -16.05
C LEU A 93 16.31 1.29 -15.80
N GLN A 94 15.90 0.03 -15.88
CA GLN A 94 16.77 -1.12 -15.74
C GLN A 94 17.81 -1.16 -16.88
N ASP A 95 17.39 -0.84 -18.11
CA ASP A 95 18.28 -0.77 -19.27
C ASP A 95 19.35 0.33 -19.13
N GLU A 96 19.05 1.38 -18.35
CA GLU A 96 20.02 2.42 -18.01
C GLU A 96 20.97 2.01 -16.86
N ASN A 97 20.86 0.78 -16.38
CA ASN A 97 21.66 0.24 -15.28
C ASN A 97 21.49 1.01 -13.95
N ILE A 98 20.32 1.59 -13.73
CA ILE A 98 19.99 2.28 -12.48
C ILE A 98 19.41 1.25 -11.51
N PRO A 99 20.00 1.07 -10.32
CA PRO A 99 19.42 0.19 -9.29
C PRO A 99 18.07 0.71 -8.82
N LEU A 100 17.05 -0.16 -8.81
CA LEU A 100 15.69 0.18 -8.42
C LEU A 100 15.32 -0.53 -7.12
N TYR A 101 14.67 0.20 -6.23
CA TYR A 101 14.21 -0.30 -4.93
C TYR A 101 12.78 0.13 -4.66
N VAL A 102 12.06 -0.67 -3.92
CA VAL A 102 10.76 -0.28 -3.34
C VAL A 102 10.97 0.04 -1.86
N THR A 103 10.45 1.18 -1.43
CA THR A 103 10.38 1.55 -0.01
C THR A 103 8.95 1.99 0.28
N THR A 104 8.27 1.26 1.15
CA THR A 104 6.86 1.47 1.43
C THR A 104 6.56 1.39 2.93
N SER A 105 5.54 2.09 3.38
CA SER A 105 5.03 1.93 4.75
C SER A 105 4.18 0.66 4.92
N LYS A 106 3.84 -0.02 3.83
CA LYS A 106 3.17 -1.32 3.87
C LYS A 106 4.06 -2.36 4.55
N HIS A 107 3.47 -3.32 5.25
CA HIS A 107 4.21 -4.41 5.88
C HIS A 107 5.03 -5.18 4.84
N GLU A 108 6.31 -5.39 5.11
CA GLU A 108 7.27 -5.89 4.11
C GLU A 108 6.86 -7.21 3.44
N PRO A 109 6.44 -8.25 4.17
CA PRO A 109 6.03 -9.51 3.52
C PRO A 109 4.83 -9.32 2.58
N VAL A 110 3.91 -8.44 2.93
CA VAL A 110 2.74 -8.11 2.09
C VAL A 110 3.17 -7.35 0.84
N ALA A 111 4.08 -6.40 0.98
CA ALA A 111 4.64 -5.64 -0.14
C ALA A 111 5.38 -6.55 -1.12
N LEU A 112 6.21 -7.45 -0.61
CA LEU A 112 6.95 -8.41 -1.43
C LEU A 112 5.99 -9.33 -2.20
N GLN A 113 4.98 -9.87 -1.52
CA GLN A 113 3.98 -10.73 -2.16
C GLN A 113 3.21 -9.99 -3.25
N MET A 114 2.83 -8.74 -3.00
CA MET A 114 2.14 -7.92 -3.99
C MET A 114 3.00 -7.69 -5.24
N CYS A 115 4.28 -7.38 -5.07
CA CYS A 115 5.19 -7.20 -6.21
C CYS A 115 5.36 -8.50 -7.00
N GLN A 116 5.43 -9.64 -6.33
CA GLN A 116 5.51 -10.96 -6.97
C GLN A 116 4.22 -11.26 -7.75
N ASP A 117 3.06 -11.05 -7.14
CA ASP A 117 1.76 -11.30 -7.78
C ASP A 117 1.55 -10.42 -9.01
N LEU A 118 2.03 -9.19 -8.99
CA LEU A 118 1.95 -8.26 -10.11
C LEU A 118 3.08 -8.41 -11.13
N GLY A 119 4.04 -9.30 -10.88
CA GLY A 119 5.12 -9.60 -11.81
C GLY A 119 6.19 -8.51 -11.92
N ILE A 120 6.31 -7.62 -10.93
CA ILE A 120 7.28 -6.51 -10.96
C ILE A 120 8.47 -6.71 -10.02
N ASP A 121 8.46 -7.72 -9.17
CA ASP A 121 9.54 -7.98 -8.21
C ASP A 121 10.91 -8.10 -8.88
N LYS A 122 10.96 -8.67 -10.07
CA LYS A 122 12.20 -8.88 -10.85
C LYS A 122 12.92 -7.60 -11.27
N TYR A 123 12.24 -6.44 -11.24
CA TYR A 123 12.85 -5.15 -11.62
C TYR A 123 13.58 -4.48 -10.45
N PHE A 124 13.35 -4.94 -9.23
CA PHE A 124 13.89 -4.30 -8.03
C PHE A 124 15.03 -5.11 -7.44
N LYS A 125 16.08 -4.41 -7.08
CA LYS A 125 17.21 -5.00 -6.36
C LYS A 125 16.84 -5.31 -4.90
N GLY A 126 15.89 -4.57 -4.34
CA GLY A 126 15.34 -4.80 -3.01
C GLY A 126 13.94 -4.23 -2.86
N ILE A 127 13.12 -4.88 -2.04
CA ILE A 127 11.76 -4.46 -1.72
C ILE A 127 11.67 -4.40 -0.20
N TYR A 128 11.53 -3.18 0.34
CA TYR A 128 11.58 -2.92 1.77
C TYR A 128 10.27 -2.30 2.24
N GLY A 129 9.75 -2.82 3.33
CA GLY A 129 8.52 -2.37 3.94
C GLY A 129 8.66 -2.19 5.44
N SER A 130 7.55 -1.87 6.10
CA SER A 130 7.53 -1.71 7.54
C SER A 130 7.66 -3.04 8.27
N SER A 131 8.18 -2.97 9.48
CA SER A 131 8.30 -4.09 10.42
C SER A 131 8.26 -3.55 11.85
N SER A 132 8.41 -4.43 12.84
CA SER A 132 8.41 -4.03 14.25
C SER A 132 9.54 -3.04 14.59
N ASP A 133 10.66 -3.10 13.90
CA ASP A 133 11.85 -2.26 14.12
C ASP A 133 11.99 -1.11 13.13
N ARG A 134 11.09 -0.99 12.15
CA ARG A 134 11.00 0.17 11.24
C ARG A 134 9.53 0.43 10.90
N THR A 135 8.90 1.26 11.71
CA THR A 135 7.44 1.49 11.66
C THR A 135 7.04 2.62 10.72
N HIS A 136 7.94 3.57 10.47
CA HIS A 136 7.69 4.73 9.62
C HIS A 136 8.43 4.62 8.30
N LYS A 137 7.89 5.26 7.26
CA LYS A 137 8.52 5.25 5.93
C LYS A 137 9.95 5.77 5.96
N ALA A 138 10.24 6.79 6.76
CA ALA A 138 11.60 7.31 6.89
C ALA A 138 12.57 6.23 7.41
N ASP A 139 12.12 5.40 8.34
CA ASP A 139 12.93 4.29 8.87
C ASP A 139 13.18 3.23 7.82
N VAL A 140 12.17 2.94 6.99
CA VAL A 140 12.31 2.00 5.86
C VAL A 140 13.35 2.49 4.87
N ILE A 141 13.32 3.78 4.53
CA ILE A 141 14.29 4.39 3.61
C ILE A 141 15.70 4.34 4.20
N ARG A 142 15.86 4.70 5.47
CA ARG A 142 17.18 4.63 6.14
C ARG A 142 17.73 3.21 6.15
N TYR A 143 16.87 2.24 6.41
CA TYR A 143 17.26 0.83 6.37
C TYR A 143 17.73 0.43 4.96
N ALA A 144 16.96 0.78 3.93
CA ALA A 144 17.30 0.48 2.55
C ALA A 144 18.64 1.11 2.13
N LEU A 145 18.88 2.35 2.52
CA LEU A 145 20.15 3.03 2.27
C LEU A 145 21.32 2.32 2.96
N SER A 146 21.13 1.98 4.24
CA SER A 146 22.18 1.34 5.05
C SER A 146 22.57 -0.03 4.51
N ILE A 147 21.59 -0.88 4.22
CA ILE A 147 21.84 -2.26 3.80
C ILE A 147 22.44 -2.36 2.39
N ASN A 148 22.30 -1.32 1.58
CA ASN A 148 22.82 -1.27 0.20
C ASN A 148 24.04 -0.35 0.06
N ASP A 149 24.57 0.16 1.14
CA ASP A 149 25.73 1.07 1.15
C ASP A 149 25.52 2.33 0.29
N LEU A 150 24.36 2.93 0.42
CA LEU A 150 23.95 4.11 -0.34
C LEU A 150 23.91 5.38 0.51
#